data_d23294aede317185732d573711da6db5
#
_entry.id   d23294aede317185732d573711da6db5
#
_cell.length_a   1.000
_cell.length_b   1.000
_cell.length_c   1.000
_cell.angle_alpha   90.00
_cell.angle_beta   90.00
_cell.angle_gamma   90.00
#
_symmetry.space_group_name_H-M   'P 1'
#
loop_
_entity.id
_entity.type
_entity.pdbx_description
1 polymer ?
#
loop_
_entity_poly.entity_id
_entity_poly.type
_entity_poly.pdbx_seq_one_letter_code
_entity_poly.pdbx_strand_id
1 'polypeptide(L)'
;MNRKKLFQHILWILIVAECFPMLAVAASKQKEQRYKIAVCDWMILKRQKIGSFQLVHELKGDGVELDMGSLGKREMFDNKLREPHFQQLFRETAQNYNVEVPSIAMSGFYGQSFLDRANYKELVRDCLDAMKVMGAKVAFLPLG
;
A
#
# COMPACT_ATOMS: atom_id res chain seq x y z
N MET A 1 58.66 -4.00 -26.18
CA MET A 1 57.22 -4.06 -26.51
C MET A 1 57.03 -3.32 -27.85
N ASN A 2 56.41 -3.98 -28.83
CA ASN A 2 56.34 -3.43 -30.21
C ASN A 2 55.29 -2.30 -30.21
N ARG A 3 55.65 -1.13 -30.78
CA ARG A 3 54.77 0.10 -30.78
C ARG A 3 53.38 -0.19 -31.38
N LYS A 4 53.27 -1.12 -32.34
CA LYS A 4 51.97 -1.54 -32.93
C LYS A 4 51.08 -2.27 -31.92
N LYS A 5 51.64 -3.13 -31.05
CA LYS A 5 50.87 -3.85 -30.02
C LYS A 5 50.42 -2.90 -28.92
N LEU A 6 51.24 -1.93 -28.54
CA LEU A 6 50.87 -0.92 -27.57
C LEU A 6 49.70 -0.06 -28.07
N PHE A 7 49.72 0.36 -29.33
CA PHE A 7 48.64 1.16 -29.91
C PHE A 7 47.31 0.37 -30.02
N GLN A 8 47.38 -0.93 -30.35
CA GLN A 8 46.19 -1.78 -30.34
C GLN A 8 45.58 -1.94 -28.93
N HIS A 9 46.38 -2.09 -27.88
CA HIS A 9 45.87 -2.19 -26.53
C HIS A 9 45.23 -0.89 -26.04
N ILE A 10 45.80 0.26 -26.36
CA ILE A 10 45.22 1.57 -26.02
C ILE A 10 43.89 1.75 -26.77
N LEU A 11 43.79 1.37 -28.03
CA LEU A 11 42.55 1.48 -28.79
C LEU A 11 41.44 0.58 -28.22
N TRP A 12 41.76 -0.65 -27.79
CA TRP A 12 40.83 -1.54 -27.13
C TRP A 12 40.31 -1.00 -25.79
N ILE A 13 41.20 -0.40 -24.99
CA ILE A 13 40.83 0.22 -23.72
C ILE A 13 39.88 1.41 -23.92
N LEU A 14 40.10 2.22 -24.93
CA LEU A 14 39.20 3.34 -25.26
C LEU A 14 37.81 2.89 -25.71
N ILE A 15 37.74 1.84 -26.54
CA ILE A 15 36.46 1.29 -27.01
C ILE A 15 35.64 0.69 -25.83
N VAL A 16 36.29 0.00 -24.93
CA VAL A 16 35.62 -0.59 -23.73
C VAL A 16 35.15 0.50 -22.78
N ALA A 17 35.93 1.60 -22.61
CA ALA A 17 35.55 2.71 -21.75
C ALA A 17 34.32 3.49 -22.27
N GLU A 18 34.12 3.57 -23.55
CA GLU A 18 32.95 4.24 -24.17
C GLU A 18 31.66 3.38 -24.11
N CYS A 19 31.79 2.04 -24.06
CA CYS A 19 30.63 1.15 -23.94
C CYS A 19 30.08 1.02 -22.50
N PHE A 20 30.91 1.30 -21.50
CA PHE A 20 30.52 1.13 -20.08
C PHE A 20 29.39 2.07 -19.62
N PRO A 21 29.36 3.37 -19.96
CA PRO A 21 28.27 4.24 -19.58
C PRO A 21 26.94 3.92 -20.28
N MET A 22 26.99 3.35 -21.49
CA MET A 22 25.78 2.97 -22.23
C MET A 22 25.07 1.74 -21.64
N LEU A 23 25.82 0.78 -21.09
CA LEU A 23 25.27 -0.36 -20.34
C LEU A 23 24.68 0.03 -18.98
N ALA A 24 25.29 1.01 -18.29
CA ALA A 24 24.78 1.52 -17.02
C ALA A 24 23.47 2.31 -17.19
N VAL A 25 23.30 3.05 -18.27
CA VAL A 25 22.06 3.80 -18.56
C VAL A 25 20.93 2.86 -19.00
N ALA A 26 21.23 1.73 -19.66
CA ALA A 26 20.22 0.75 -20.04
C ALA A 26 19.65 -0.03 -18.82
N ALA A 27 20.44 -0.18 -17.76
CA ALA A 27 20.01 -0.87 -16.54
C ALA A 27 19.11 0.00 -15.60
N SER A 28 19.03 1.31 -15.81
CA SER A 28 18.34 2.24 -14.91
C SER A 28 16.95 2.68 -15.36
N LYS A 29 16.42 2.21 -16.47
CA LYS A 29 14.99 2.35 -16.79
C LYS A 29 14.16 1.34 -16.01
N GLN A 30 14.13 1.49 -14.68
CA GLN A 30 13.07 0.96 -13.89
C GLN A 30 11.77 1.57 -14.45
N LYS A 31 10.93 0.73 -15.04
CA LYS A 31 9.66 1.15 -15.63
C LYS A 31 8.86 1.81 -14.51
N GLU A 32 8.70 3.13 -14.59
CA GLU A 32 7.97 3.88 -13.56
C GLU A 32 6.57 3.24 -13.44
N GLN A 33 6.25 2.73 -12.27
CA GLN A 33 4.98 2.04 -12.04
C GLN A 33 3.87 3.06 -12.24
N ARG A 34 3.06 2.88 -13.28
CA ARG A 34 2.01 3.83 -13.65
C ARG A 34 0.87 3.89 -12.63
N TYR A 35 0.61 2.77 -11.94
CA TYR A 35 -0.46 2.64 -10.96
C TYR A 35 0.08 2.02 -9.68
N LYS A 36 -0.36 2.55 -8.54
CA LYS A 36 -0.13 1.94 -7.23
C LYS A 36 -1.17 0.84 -6.99
N ILE A 37 -0.73 -0.23 -6.35
CA ILE A 37 -1.57 -1.39 -6.04
C ILE A 37 -1.75 -1.46 -4.53
N ALA A 38 -3.00 -1.38 -4.07
CA ALA A 38 -3.37 -1.63 -2.68
C ALA A 38 -4.14 -2.95 -2.56
N VAL A 39 -3.96 -3.59 -1.42
CA VAL A 39 -4.60 -4.88 -1.09
C VAL A 39 -5.55 -4.67 0.08
N CYS A 40 -6.76 -5.20 -0.04
CA CYS A 40 -7.76 -5.12 1.01
C CYS A 40 -7.46 -6.12 2.15
N ASP A 41 -7.34 -5.65 3.38
CA ASP A 41 -6.90 -6.44 4.54
C ASP A 41 -7.85 -7.60 4.87
N TRP A 42 -9.15 -7.42 4.68
CA TRP A 42 -10.13 -8.47 4.96
C TRP A 42 -10.14 -9.57 3.90
N MET A 43 -9.80 -9.25 2.64
CA MET A 43 -9.69 -10.25 1.56
C MET A 43 -8.49 -11.17 1.73
N ILE A 44 -7.42 -10.69 2.37
CA ILE A 44 -6.25 -11.48 2.72
C ILE A 44 -6.28 -12.05 4.14
N LEU A 45 -7.47 -12.12 4.75
CA LEU A 45 -7.72 -12.66 6.09
C LEU A 45 -6.95 -11.96 7.22
N LYS A 46 -6.61 -10.69 7.01
CA LYS A 46 -5.88 -9.83 7.95
C LYS A 46 -6.70 -8.62 8.40
N ARG A 47 -8.04 -8.73 8.38
CA ARG A 47 -8.95 -7.65 8.80
C ARG A 47 -8.50 -7.03 10.12
N GLN A 48 -8.20 -5.73 10.11
CA GLN A 48 -7.75 -4.96 11.27
C GLN A 48 -6.58 -5.60 12.04
N LYS A 49 -5.63 -6.20 11.30
CA LYS A 49 -4.40 -6.79 11.86
C LYS A 49 -3.17 -6.13 11.25
N ILE A 50 -2.21 -5.75 12.09
CA ILE A 50 -0.94 -5.14 11.63
C ILE A 50 -0.15 -6.02 10.66
N GLY A 51 -0.30 -7.36 10.72
CA GLY A 51 0.33 -8.28 9.78
C GLY A 51 -0.15 -8.14 8.33
N SER A 52 -1.18 -7.31 8.04
CA SER A 52 -1.55 -6.96 6.67
C SER A 52 -0.46 -6.12 5.99
N PHE A 53 0.15 -5.18 6.70
CA PHE A 53 1.22 -4.33 6.18
C PHE A 53 2.47 -5.13 5.81
N GLN A 54 2.88 -6.03 6.70
CA GLN A 54 4.01 -6.94 6.43
C GLN A 54 3.74 -7.77 5.17
N LEU A 55 2.58 -8.42 5.09
CA LEU A 55 2.24 -9.28 3.95
C LEU A 55 2.21 -8.49 2.64
N VAL A 56 1.62 -7.29 2.63
CA VAL A 56 1.58 -6.45 1.44
C VAL A 56 2.98 -5.99 1.03
N HIS A 57 3.84 -5.64 1.99
CA HIS A 57 5.24 -5.33 1.72
C HIS A 57 5.98 -6.51 1.06
N GLU A 58 5.82 -7.72 1.59
CA GLU A 58 6.40 -8.96 1.04
C GLU A 58 5.92 -9.24 -0.38
N LEU A 59 4.64 -8.94 -0.67
CA LEU A 59 4.04 -9.06 -2.00
C LEU A 59 4.40 -7.89 -2.94
N LYS A 60 5.19 -6.91 -2.48
CA LYS A 60 5.56 -5.70 -3.23
C LYS A 60 4.35 -4.84 -3.62
N GLY A 61 3.30 -4.86 -2.82
CA GLY A 61 2.18 -3.93 -2.93
C GLY A 61 2.52 -2.57 -2.34
N ASP A 62 1.82 -1.53 -2.77
CA ASP A 62 2.07 -0.15 -2.36
C ASP A 62 1.23 0.26 -1.14
N GLY A 63 0.08 -0.39 -0.94
CA GLY A 63 -0.85 0.02 0.10
C GLY A 63 -1.75 -1.09 0.63
N VAL A 64 -2.32 -0.83 1.81
CA VAL A 64 -3.38 -1.62 2.43
C VAL A 64 -4.65 -0.79 2.47
N GLU A 65 -5.75 -1.31 1.90
CA GLU A 65 -7.08 -0.84 2.22
C GLU A 65 -7.48 -1.46 3.56
N LEU A 66 -7.67 -0.61 4.58
CA LEU A 66 -8.09 -1.07 5.91
C LEU A 66 -9.61 -1.16 6.00
N ASP A 67 -10.10 -2.31 6.45
CA ASP A 67 -11.52 -2.50 6.73
C ASP A 67 -11.91 -1.89 8.09
N MET A 68 -13.15 -1.42 8.21
CA MET A 68 -13.71 -0.89 9.46
C MET A 68 -13.96 -1.96 10.53
N GLY A 69 -13.67 -3.21 10.22
CA GLY A 69 -14.01 -4.33 11.08
C GLY A 69 -15.39 -4.91 10.77
N SER A 70 -15.78 -5.95 11.50
CA SER A 70 -17.07 -6.61 11.27
C SER A 70 -18.22 -5.75 11.82
N LEU A 71 -19.34 -5.71 11.10
CA LEU A 71 -20.56 -5.06 11.55
C LEU A 71 -21.58 -6.09 12.08
N GLY A 72 -22.05 -7.00 11.24
CA GLY A 72 -23.05 -7.98 11.61
C GLY A 72 -24.28 -7.34 12.26
N LYS A 73 -24.71 -7.86 13.42
CA LYS A 73 -25.84 -7.31 14.20
C LYS A 73 -25.42 -6.19 15.18
N ARG A 74 -24.15 -5.79 15.20
CA ARG A 74 -23.66 -4.74 16.09
C ARG A 74 -24.21 -3.38 15.66
N GLU A 75 -24.35 -2.47 16.58
CA GLU A 75 -24.69 -1.07 16.27
C GLU A 75 -23.56 -0.39 15.51
N MET A 76 -22.31 -0.65 15.92
CA MET A 76 -21.11 -0.06 15.32
C MET A 76 -20.16 -1.13 14.79
N PHE A 77 -19.30 -0.74 13.86
CA PHE A 77 -18.19 -1.59 13.41
C PHE A 77 -17.28 -1.99 14.57
N ASP A 78 -16.67 -3.16 14.48
CA ASP A 78 -15.59 -3.61 15.38
C ASP A 78 -14.26 -2.92 14.98
N ASN A 79 -14.26 -1.59 15.07
CA ASN A 79 -13.19 -0.74 14.55
C ASN A 79 -12.15 -0.45 15.63
N LYS A 80 -10.96 -1.05 15.50
CA LYS A 80 -9.83 -0.82 16.40
C LYS A 80 -9.28 0.61 16.31
N LEU A 81 -9.46 1.29 15.18
CA LEU A 81 -8.95 2.65 15.00
C LEU A 81 -9.69 3.71 15.81
N ARG A 82 -10.69 3.34 16.63
CA ARG A 82 -11.24 4.21 17.67
C ARG A 82 -10.28 4.39 18.85
N GLU A 83 -9.38 3.44 19.07
CA GLU A 83 -8.48 3.44 20.22
C GLU A 83 -7.13 4.06 19.86
N PRO A 84 -6.67 5.10 20.59
CA PRO A 84 -5.44 5.84 20.26
C PRO A 84 -4.19 4.96 20.11
N HIS A 85 -4.06 3.91 20.94
CA HIS A 85 -2.91 3.02 20.86
C HIS A 85 -2.89 2.20 19.55
N PHE A 86 -4.05 1.75 19.07
CA PHE A 86 -4.13 1.09 17.75
C PHE A 86 -3.89 2.07 16.61
N GLN A 87 -4.38 3.31 16.71
CA GLN A 87 -4.10 4.35 15.73
C GLN A 87 -2.59 4.56 15.55
N GLN A 88 -1.87 4.66 16.67
CA GLN A 88 -0.41 4.81 16.65
C GLN A 88 0.26 3.56 16.08
N LEU A 89 -0.10 2.37 16.58
CA LEU A 89 0.46 1.10 16.14
C LEU A 89 0.30 0.88 14.63
N PHE A 90 -0.88 1.16 14.07
CA PHE A 90 -1.15 1.01 12.65
C PHE A 90 -0.33 1.99 11.80
N ARG A 91 -0.24 3.28 12.22
CA ARG A 91 0.58 4.28 11.52
C ARG A 91 2.06 3.92 11.53
N GLU A 92 2.60 3.56 12.70
CA GLU A 92 4.00 3.16 12.83
C GLU A 92 4.31 1.92 11.99
N THR A 93 3.41 0.92 11.99
CA THR A 93 3.58 -0.29 11.19
C THR A 93 3.54 0.03 9.70
N ALA A 94 2.61 0.88 9.24
CA ALA A 94 2.54 1.33 7.86
C ALA A 94 3.84 2.02 7.42
N GLN A 95 4.37 2.91 8.25
CA GLN A 95 5.64 3.60 8.00
C GLN A 95 6.83 2.63 7.96
N ASN A 96 6.93 1.71 8.92
CA ASN A 96 8.03 0.75 9.01
C ASN A 96 8.12 -0.17 7.79
N TYR A 97 6.98 -0.55 7.22
CA TYR A 97 6.92 -1.37 5.99
C TYR A 97 6.87 -0.54 4.71
N ASN A 98 6.84 0.79 4.80
CA ASN A 98 6.66 1.69 3.65
C ASN A 98 5.43 1.33 2.81
N VAL A 99 4.29 1.11 3.49
CA VAL A 99 3.00 0.74 2.90
C VAL A 99 1.99 1.83 3.24
N GLU A 100 1.32 2.38 2.23
CA GLU A 100 0.31 3.44 2.41
C GLU A 100 -1.05 2.86 2.85
N VAL A 101 -1.92 3.70 3.40
CA VAL A 101 -3.34 3.40 3.60
C VAL A 101 -4.16 4.32 2.71
N PRO A 102 -4.39 3.95 1.44
CA PRO A 102 -5.06 4.82 0.47
C PRO A 102 -6.56 4.92 0.71
N SER A 103 -7.18 3.88 1.28
CA SER A 103 -8.63 3.79 1.47
C SER A 103 -9.02 3.04 2.73
N ILE A 104 -10.26 3.31 3.19
CA ILE A 104 -10.92 2.59 4.28
C ILE A 104 -12.15 1.88 3.70
N ALA A 105 -12.40 0.62 4.07
CA ALA A 105 -13.53 -0.16 3.59
C ALA A 105 -14.58 -0.37 4.68
N MET A 106 -15.84 -0.15 4.34
CA MET A 106 -17.01 -0.47 5.17
C MET A 106 -17.61 -1.82 4.72
N SER A 107 -16.79 -2.87 4.65
CA SER A 107 -17.16 -4.17 4.04
C SER A 107 -18.31 -4.87 4.77
N GLY A 108 -18.60 -4.51 6.02
CA GLY A 108 -19.74 -5.05 6.75
C GLY A 108 -21.10 -4.82 6.08
N PHE A 109 -21.18 -3.89 5.13
CA PHE A 109 -22.38 -3.64 4.32
C PHE A 109 -22.55 -4.59 3.12
N TYR A 110 -21.62 -5.50 2.85
CA TYR A 110 -21.87 -6.58 1.89
C TYR A 110 -22.98 -7.53 2.33
N GLY A 111 -23.13 -7.75 3.64
CA GLY A 111 -24.11 -8.68 4.20
C GLY A 111 -25.42 -8.02 4.66
N GLN A 112 -25.59 -6.72 4.45
CA GLN A 112 -26.76 -5.97 4.89
C GLN A 112 -26.89 -4.65 4.14
N SER A 113 -28.11 -4.16 3.93
CA SER A 113 -28.33 -2.88 3.30
C SER A 113 -27.86 -1.71 4.18
N PHE A 114 -27.14 -0.78 3.58
CA PHE A 114 -26.79 0.48 4.21
C PHE A 114 -28.02 1.32 4.58
N LEU A 115 -29.03 1.30 3.71
CA LEU A 115 -30.25 2.10 3.88
C LEU A 115 -31.14 1.62 5.03
N ASP A 116 -31.04 0.33 5.40
CA ASP A 116 -31.83 -0.27 6.48
C ASP A 116 -31.26 0.02 7.89
N ARG A 117 -30.11 0.71 7.94
CA ARG A 117 -29.46 1.05 9.21
C ARG A 117 -29.88 2.43 9.69
N ALA A 118 -30.68 2.48 10.76
CA ALA A 118 -31.13 3.75 11.35
C ALA A 118 -29.97 4.65 11.79
N ASN A 119 -28.84 4.02 12.21
CA ASN A 119 -27.62 4.72 12.68
C ASN A 119 -26.53 4.85 11.59
N TYR A 120 -26.91 4.84 10.30
CA TYR A 120 -25.92 4.92 9.19
C TYR A 120 -25.03 6.18 9.28
N LYS A 121 -25.53 7.28 9.82
CA LYS A 121 -24.76 8.52 9.98
C LYS A 121 -23.61 8.37 10.96
N GLU A 122 -23.82 7.65 12.06
CA GLU A 122 -22.79 7.34 13.04
C GLU A 122 -21.73 6.40 12.45
N LEU A 123 -22.17 5.41 11.67
CA LEU A 123 -21.26 4.48 10.98
C LEU A 123 -20.40 5.20 9.95
N VAL A 124 -20.96 6.14 9.19
CA VAL A 124 -20.21 6.97 8.25
C VAL A 124 -19.23 7.88 8.99
N ARG A 125 -19.65 8.50 10.10
CA ARG A 125 -18.77 9.36 10.90
C ARG A 125 -17.57 8.58 11.45
N ASP A 126 -17.79 7.38 11.97
CA ASP A 126 -16.72 6.49 12.43
C ASP A 126 -15.71 6.18 11.29
N CYS A 127 -16.20 5.96 10.07
CA CYS A 127 -15.34 5.77 8.90
C CYS A 127 -14.54 7.04 8.56
N LEU A 128 -15.18 8.21 8.58
CA LEU A 128 -14.49 9.48 8.32
C LEU A 128 -13.40 9.78 9.37
N ASP A 129 -13.63 9.41 10.62
CA ASP A 129 -12.64 9.57 11.68
C ASP A 129 -11.47 8.59 11.50
N ALA A 130 -11.73 7.34 11.13
CA ALA A 130 -10.68 6.39 10.74
C ALA A 130 -9.86 6.89 9.53
N MET A 131 -10.52 7.45 8.51
CA MET A 131 -9.85 8.05 7.36
C MET A 131 -8.91 9.19 7.76
N LYS A 132 -9.36 10.11 8.62
CA LYS A 132 -8.52 11.21 9.13
C LYS A 132 -7.29 10.68 9.87
N VAL A 133 -7.49 9.70 10.72
CA VAL A 133 -6.42 9.09 11.53
C VAL A 133 -5.35 8.46 10.65
N MET A 134 -5.76 7.74 9.61
CA MET A 134 -4.84 7.01 8.71
C MET A 134 -4.38 7.84 7.50
N GLY A 135 -4.93 9.04 7.30
CA GLY A 135 -4.65 9.87 6.13
C GLY A 135 -5.27 9.34 4.83
N ALA A 136 -6.23 8.42 4.92
CA ALA A 136 -6.92 7.87 3.76
C ALA A 136 -7.82 8.91 3.10
N LYS A 137 -7.90 8.87 1.77
CA LYS A 137 -8.66 9.85 0.98
C LYS A 137 -9.94 9.28 0.38
N VAL A 138 -10.08 7.97 0.38
CA VAL A 138 -11.18 7.25 -0.25
C VAL A 138 -11.82 6.32 0.77
N ALA A 139 -13.16 6.21 0.74
CA ALA A 139 -13.90 5.18 1.45
C ALA A 139 -14.60 4.26 0.45
N PHE A 140 -14.50 2.96 0.65
CA PHE A 140 -15.29 1.98 -0.07
C PHE A 140 -16.54 1.65 0.73
N LEU A 141 -17.71 1.92 0.15
CA LEU A 141 -19.02 1.67 0.77
C LEU A 141 -19.89 0.83 -0.17
N PRO A 142 -20.08 -0.46 0.10
CA PRO A 142 -21.11 -1.26 -0.58
C PRO A 142 -22.50 -0.75 -0.14
N LEU A 143 -23.38 -0.48 -1.08
CA LEU A 143 -24.72 0.03 -0.75
C LEU A 143 -25.73 -1.09 -0.47
N GLY A 144 -25.38 -2.33 -0.77
CA GLY A 144 -26.20 -3.51 -0.53
C GLY A 144 -27.15 -3.81 -1.67
#